data_5543c0d2673942c61fb431226b2978c2
#
_entry.id   5543c0d2673942c61fb431226b2978c2
#
_cell.length_a   1.000
_cell.length_b   1.000
_cell.length_c   1.000
_cell.angle_alpha   90.00
_cell.angle_beta   90.00
_cell.angle_gamma   90.00
#
_symmetry.space_group_name_H-M   'P 1'
#
loop_
_entity.id
_entity.type
_entity.pdbx_description
1 polymer ?
#
loop_
_entity_poly.entity_id
_entity_poly.type
_entity_poly.pdbx_seq_one_letter_code
_entity_poly.pdbx_strand_id
1 'polypeptide(L)'
;MLPFLNKKASTAKLGIDISSTSVKLLELSRSGNRYKVEAYSVEPLPANAVVEKNINDVEGVGEAIARVVARAKSGIKGAAVAVAGSSVITKVIEMDGTLSDDEMESQIKVEADQYIPYPLDEVAIDFEVQAPVEGSADQVEVLLAACRNENVELRVD
;
A
#
# COMPACT_ATOMS: atom_id res chain seq x y z
N MET A 1 9.97 2.78 -14.90
CA MET A 1 10.38 3.80 -13.91
C MET A 1 9.10 4.27 -13.24
N LEU A 2 8.72 3.65 -12.14
CA LEU A 2 7.56 4.08 -11.35
C LEU A 2 7.95 5.37 -10.61
N PRO A 3 7.18 6.45 -10.69
CA PRO A 3 7.48 7.66 -9.96
C PRO A 3 7.26 7.41 -8.47
N PHE A 4 8.28 7.62 -7.66
CA PHE A 4 8.17 7.71 -6.22
C PHE A 4 7.04 8.66 -5.85
N LEU A 5 6.20 8.25 -4.92
CA LEU A 5 5.14 9.08 -4.36
C LEU A 5 5.76 10.27 -3.63
N ASN A 6 6.04 11.33 -4.40
CA ASN A 6 6.39 12.62 -3.83
C ASN A 6 5.39 12.96 -2.71
N LYS A 7 5.87 13.18 -1.49
CA LYS A 7 5.13 13.73 -0.35
C LYS A 7 4.61 15.13 -0.68
N LYS A 8 3.63 15.23 -1.60
CA LYS A 8 2.86 16.46 -1.83
C LYS A 8 1.45 16.26 -1.33
N ALA A 9 1.09 17.11 -0.38
CA ALA A 9 -0.24 17.44 0.12
C ALA A 9 -1.17 16.22 0.23
N SER A 10 -1.49 15.82 1.44
CA SER A 10 -2.53 14.82 1.75
C SER A 10 -3.86 15.28 1.14
N THR A 11 -4.07 14.99 -0.12
CA THR A 11 -5.42 15.00 -0.66
C THR A 11 -6.16 13.87 0.04
N ALA A 12 -7.29 14.18 0.65
CA ALA A 12 -8.15 13.18 1.28
C ALA A 12 -8.38 12.01 0.31
N LYS A 13 -8.24 10.80 0.80
CA LYS A 13 -8.44 9.58 0.02
C LYS A 13 -9.48 8.70 0.69
N LEU A 14 -10.23 7.96 -0.11
CA LEU A 14 -11.07 6.87 0.38
C LEU A 14 -10.18 5.70 0.81
N GLY A 15 -10.43 5.11 1.96
CA GLY A 15 -9.86 3.80 2.30
C GLY A 15 -10.74 2.70 1.70
N ILE A 16 -10.17 1.81 0.90
CA ILE A 16 -10.88 0.64 0.36
C ILE A 16 -10.19 -0.64 0.83
N ASP A 17 -10.94 -1.48 1.54
CA ASP A 17 -10.51 -2.82 1.97
C ASP A 17 -11.20 -3.87 1.10
N ILE A 18 -10.38 -4.69 0.42
CA ILE A 18 -10.82 -5.83 -0.38
C ILE A 18 -10.52 -7.10 0.42
N SER A 19 -11.56 -7.66 1.05
CA SER A 19 -11.46 -8.91 1.79
C SER A 19 -12.00 -10.09 0.97
N SER A 20 -11.94 -11.31 1.52
CA SER A 20 -12.40 -12.51 0.80
C SER A 20 -13.90 -12.54 0.51
N THR A 21 -14.72 -11.78 1.24
CA THR A 21 -16.19 -11.83 1.15
C THR A 21 -16.84 -10.49 0.85
N SER A 22 -16.12 -9.39 0.95
CA SER A 22 -16.69 -8.05 0.78
C SER A 22 -15.63 -7.00 0.46
N VAL A 23 -16.06 -5.95 -0.23
CA VAL A 23 -15.36 -4.68 -0.34
C VAL A 23 -15.96 -3.71 0.65
N LYS A 24 -15.11 -3.00 1.39
CA LYS A 24 -15.49 -1.96 2.35
C LYS A 24 -14.86 -0.65 1.95
N LEU A 25 -15.61 0.42 2.07
CA LEU A 25 -15.15 1.78 1.82
C LEU A 25 -15.34 2.63 3.07
N LEU A 26 -14.34 3.43 3.39
CA LEU A 26 -14.37 4.37 4.50
C LEU A 26 -13.81 5.73 4.05
N GLU A 27 -14.54 6.79 4.38
CA GLU A 27 -14.07 8.16 4.30
C GLU A 27 -13.95 8.74 5.70
N LEU A 28 -12.79 9.28 6.02
CA LEU A 28 -12.50 9.91 7.30
C LEU A 28 -12.10 11.37 7.10
N SER A 29 -12.64 12.24 7.94
CA SER A 29 -12.10 13.55 8.20
C SER A 29 -11.38 13.61 9.54
N ARG A 30 -10.43 14.52 9.68
CA ARG A 30 -9.70 14.74 10.92
C ARG A 30 -9.90 16.16 11.42
N SER A 31 -10.27 16.28 12.70
CA SER A 31 -10.37 17.56 13.40
C SER A 31 -9.53 17.48 14.69
N GLY A 32 -8.35 18.08 14.69
CA GLY A 32 -7.37 17.94 15.76
C GLY A 32 -6.92 16.47 15.91
N ASN A 33 -7.16 15.89 17.09
CA ASN A 33 -6.83 14.49 17.40
C ASN A 33 -8.01 13.51 17.22
N ARG A 34 -9.11 13.96 16.65
CA ARG A 34 -10.32 13.13 16.48
C ARG A 34 -10.55 12.85 14.99
N TYR A 35 -10.95 11.61 14.71
CA TYR A 35 -11.44 11.21 13.39
C TYR A 35 -12.96 11.15 13.42
N LYS A 36 -13.56 11.56 12.30
CA LYS A 36 -14.99 11.45 12.04
C LYS A 36 -15.20 10.63 10.76
N VAL A 37 -16.13 9.69 10.81
CA VAL A 37 -16.57 8.95 9.63
C VAL A 37 -17.51 9.85 8.83
N GLU A 38 -17.15 10.19 7.62
CA GLU A 38 -17.96 10.99 6.70
C GLU A 38 -18.78 10.11 5.77
N ALA A 39 -18.21 8.99 5.30
CA ALA A 39 -18.93 8.00 4.53
C ALA A 39 -18.43 6.58 4.86
N TYR A 40 -19.33 5.63 4.78
CA TYR A 40 -19.04 4.21 4.95
C TYR A 40 -19.98 3.38 4.07
N SER A 41 -19.45 2.38 3.39
CA SER A 41 -20.23 1.46 2.58
C SER A 41 -19.58 0.08 2.53
N VAL A 42 -20.40 -0.96 2.41
CA VAL A 42 -19.96 -2.36 2.26
C VAL A 42 -20.73 -3.00 1.12
N GLU A 43 -20.01 -3.77 0.31
CA GLU A 43 -20.58 -4.55 -0.77
C GLU A 43 -20.06 -5.98 -0.71
N PRO A 44 -20.93 -7.01 -0.77
CA PRO A 44 -20.49 -8.39 -0.83
C PRO A 44 -19.80 -8.68 -2.15
N LEU A 45 -18.81 -9.59 -2.10
CA LEU A 45 -18.15 -10.13 -3.29
C LEU A 45 -18.80 -11.43 -3.75
N PRO A 46 -18.71 -11.78 -5.05
CA PRO A 46 -19.02 -13.11 -5.53
C PRO A 46 -18.20 -14.17 -4.81
N ALA A 47 -18.72 -15.39 -4.72
CA ALA A 47 -18.00 -16.49 -4.13
C ALA A 47 -16.66 -16.74 -4.87
N ASN A 48 -15.59 -16.91 -4.12
CA ASN A 48 -14.24 -17.15 -4.64
C ASN A 48 -13.63 -16.00 -5.50
N ALA A 49 -14.24 -14.82 -5.50
CA ALA A 49 -13.65 -13.66 -6.19
C ALA A 49 -12.30 -13.26 -5.60
N VAL A 50 -12.12 -13.46 -4.29
CA VAL A 50 -10.84 -13.31 -3.59
C VAL A 50 -10.56 -14.56 -2.78
N VAL A 51 -9.45 -15.25 -3.06
CA VAL A 51 -9.01 -16.46 -2.37
C VAL A 51 -7.60 -16.24 -1.85
N GLU A 52 -7.38 -16.51 -0.57
CA GLU A 52 -6.08 -16.33 0.09
C GLU A 52 -5.46 -14.94 -0.15
N LYS A 53 -6.33 -13.91 -0.18
CA LYS A 53 -5.98 -12.50 -0.45
C LYS A 53 -5.57 -12.19 -1.90
N ASN A 54 -5.63 -13.16 -2.81
CA ASN A 54 -5.43 -12.95 -4.24
C ASN A 54 -6.78 -12.71 -4.93
N ILE A 55 -6.82 -11.73 -5.82
CA ILE A 55 -7.99 -11.42 -6.64
C ILE A 55 -8.02 -12.41 -7.80
N ASN A 56 -9.04 -13.27 -7.84
CA ASN A 56 -9.24 -14.25 -8.91
C ASN A 56 -10.28 -13.81 -9.93
N ASP A 57 -11.26 -12.99 -9.49
CA ASP A 57 -12.31 -12.42 -10.33
C ASP A 57 -12.20 -10.90 -10.30
N VAL A 58 -11.40 -10.37 -11.23
CA VAL A 58 -11.13 -8.92 -11.32
C VAL A 58 -12.40 -8.15 -11.66
N GLU A 59 -13.23 -8.68 -12.57
CA GLU A 59 -14.48 -8.05 -12.99
C GLU A 59 -15.47 -7.97 -11.82
N GLY A 60 -15.69 -9.07 -11.11
CA GLY A 60 -16.59 -9.12 -9.95
C GLY A 60 -16.16 -8.21 -8.82
N VAL A 61 -14.84 -8.11 -8.57
CA VAL A 61 -14.27 -7.17 -7.57
C VAL A 61 -14.43 -5.73 -8.04
N GLY A 62 -14.14 -5.42 -9.30
CA GLY A 62 -14.29 -4.09 -9.89
C GLY A 62 -15.74 -3.59 -9.83
N GLU A 63 -16.71 -4.44 -10.17
CA GLU A 63 -18.13 -4.12 -10.02
C GLU A 63 -18.53 -3.85 -8.56
N ALA A 64 -18.01 -4.63 -7.60
CA ALA A 64 -18.29 -4.40 -6.18
C ALA A 64 -17.69 -3.08 -5.71
N ILE A 65 -16.47 -2.72 -6.16
CA ILE A 65 -15.86 -1.41 -5.90
C ILE A 65 -16.73 -0.28 -6.49
N ALA A 66 -17.18 -0.41 -7.72
CA ALA A 66 -18.06 0.59 -8.34
C ALA A 66 -19.35 0.79 -7.53
N ARG A 67 -19.98 -0.30 -7.06
CA ARG A 67 -21.20 -0.23 -6.24
C ARG A 67 -20.93 0.41 -4.87
N VAL A 68 -19.82 0.06 -4.19
CA VAL A 68 -19.49 0.63 -2.87
C VAL A 68 -19.20 2.13 -2.97
N VAL A 69 -18.49 2.57 -4.02
CA VAL A 69 -18.21 3.98 -4.28
C VAL A 69 -19.50 4.76 -4.58
N ALA A 70 -20.36 4.24 -5.45
CA ALA A 70 -21.63 4.87 -5.78
C ALA A 70 -22.54 5.02 -4.55
N ARG A 71 -22.56 4.01 -3.66
CA ARG A 71 -23.36 4.02 -2.43
C ARG A 71 -22.82 4.99 -1.38
N ALA A 72 -21.50 5.13 -1.27
CA ALA A 72 -20.86 6.06 -0.35
C ALA A 72 -21.16 7.53 -0.65
N LYS A 73 -21.47 7.86 -1.91
CA LYS A 73 -21.76 9.23 -2.40
C LYS A 73 -20.67 10.25 -2.01
N SER A 74 -19.42 9.80 -1.90
CA SER A 74 -18.29 10.68 -1.62
C SER A 74 -17.93 11.53 -2.84
N GLY A 75 -17.47 12.75 -2.60
CA GLY A 75 -16.88 13.62 -3.62
C GLY A 75 -15.41 13.33 -3.92
N ILE A 76 -14.76 12.49 -3.11
CA ILE A 76 -13.33 12.16 -3.22
C ILE A 76 -13.14 11.20 -4.41
N LYS A 77 -12.12 11.49 -5.22
CA LYS A 77 -11.81 10.70 -6.44
C LYS A 77 -10.61 9.76 -6.29
N GLY A 78 -9.77 9.98 -5.27
CA GLY A 78 -8.61 9.14 -5.00
C GLY A 78 -8.90 8.12 -3.92
N ALA A 79 -8.39 6.91 -4.06
CA ALA A 79 -8.48 5.86 -3.06
C ALA A 79 -7.10 5.38 -2.62
N ALA A 80 -7.04 4.80 -1.43
CA ALA A 80 -5.93 4.02 -0.92
C ALA A 80 -6.40 2.58 -0.73
N VAL A 81 -5.66 1.65 -1.31
CA VAL A 81 -5.89 0.21 -1.21
C VAL A 81 -4.60 -0.43 -0.72
N ALA A 82 -4.70 -1.53 0.03
CA ALA A 82 -3.54 -2.26 0.52
C ALA A 82 -3.36 -3.59 -0.18
N VAL A 83 -2.11 -3.93 -0.50
CA VAL A 83 -1.70 -5.31 -0.75
C VAL A 83 -1.38 -5.93 0.61
N ALA A 84 -1.84 -7.14 0.88
CA ALA A 84 -1.70 -7.76 2.20
C ALA A 84 -1.37 -9.26 2.12
N GLY A 85 -0.93 -9.80 3.26
CA GLY A 85 -0.68 -11.23 3.43
C GLY A 85 0.68 -11.67 2.92
N SER A 86 0.76 -12.93 2.48
CA SER A 86 2.00 -13.58 2.01
C SER A 86 2.56 -12.98 0.71
N SER A 87 1.77 -12.12 0.05
CA SER A 87 2.20 -11.41 -1.16
C SER A 87 3.11 -10.21 -0.87
N VAL A 88 3.25 -9.81 0.40
CA VAL A 88 4.09 -8.67 0.81
C VAL A 88 5.25 -9.18 1.65
N ILE A 89 6.44 -8.80 1.25
CA ILE A 89 7.67 -9.01 2.02
C ILE A 89 7.98 -7.72 2.75
N THR A 90 8.14 -7.78 4.06
CA THR A 90 8.59 -6.64 4.86
C THR A 90 9.87 -6.99 5.59
N LYS A 91 10.82 -6.07 5.62
CA LYS A 91 12.11 -6.21 6.29
C LYS A 91 12.52 -4.88 6.91
N VAL A 92 13.06 -4.92 8.13
CA VAL A 92 13.78 -3.78 8.70
C VAL A 92 15.26 -4.00 8.45
N ILE A 93 15.92 -3.00 7.87
CA ILE A 93 17.35 -2.97 7.59
C ILE A 93 17.96 -1.72 8.23
N GLU A 94 19.24 -1.77 8.59
CA GLU A 94 19.98 -0.63 9.11
C GLU A 94 20.76 0.01 7.96
N MET A 95 20.67 1.33 7.85
CA MET A 95 21.33 2.10 6.79
C MET A 95 21.97 3.36 7.34
N ASP A 96 22.90 3.91 6.60
CA ASP A 96 23.51 5.21 6.92
C ASP A 96 22.45 6.32 6.79
N GLY A 97 22.13 6.98 7.90
CA GLY A 97 21.13 8.05 7.97
C GLY A 97 21.56 9.36 7.33
N THR A 98 22.82 9.47 6.87
CA THR A 98 23.33 10.64 6.14
C THR A 98 23.06 10.60 4.65
N LEU A 99 22.64 9.44 4.14
CA LEU A 99 22.28 9.26 2.73
C LEU A 99 21.06 10.11 2.36
N SER A 100 21.09 10.67 1.15
CA SER A 100 19.89 11.23 0.53
C SER A 100 18.89 10.14 0.16
N ASP A 101 17.62 10.49 -0.05
CA ASP A 101 16.57 9.55 -0.45
C ASP A 101 16.95 8.77 -1.72
N ASP A 102 17.59 9.41 -2.72
CA ASP A 102 18.01 8.78 -3.97
C ASP A 102 19.18 7.78 -3.77
N GLU A 103 20.13 8.12 -2.88
CA GLU A 103 21.25 7.22 -2.53
C GLU A 103 20.74 6.03 -1.73
N MET A 104 19.84 6.27 -0.77
CA MET A 104 19.20 5.23 0.03
C MET A 104 18.41 4.26 -0.87
N GLU A 105 17.61 4.78 -1.82
CA GLU A 105 16.90 3.98 -2.81
C GLU A 105 17.85 3.08 -3.62
N SER A 106 18.96 3.66 -4.06
CA SER A 106 19.94 2.93 -4.87
C SER A 106 20.59 1.79 -4.07
N GLN A 107 20.91 2.03 -2.82
CA GLN A 107 21.49 1.02 -1.93
C GLN A 107 20.46 -0.06 -1.56
N ILE A 108 19.21 0.33 -1.27
CA ILE A 108 18.12 -0.61 -1.00
C ILE A 108 17.93 -1.58 -2.17
N LYS A 109 17.97 -1.12 -3.40
CA LYS A 109 17.84 -1.99 -4.58
C LYS A 109 18.94 -3.06 -4.65
N VAL A 110 20.15 -2.70 -4.25
CA VAL A 110 21.27 -3.66 -4.21
C VAL A 110 21.07 -4.68 -3.08
N GLU A 111 20.63 -4.24 -1.92
CA GLU A 111 20.41 -5.12 -0.77
C GLU A 111 19.15 -5.97 -0.92
N ALA A 112 18.12 -5.44 -1.55
CA ALA A 112 16.84 -6.11 -1.74
C ALA A 112 16.96 -7.45 -2.48
N ASP A 113 17.92 -7.56 -3.40
CA ASP A 113 18.23 -8.80 -4.15
C ASP A 113 18.55 -9.99 -3.23
N GLN A 114 19.03 -9.72 -2.02
CA GLN A 114 19.34 -10.77 -1.03
C GLN A 114 18.11 -11.30 -0.29
N TYR A 115 17.02 -10.54 -0.26
CA TYR A 115 15.83 -10.84 0.54
C TYR A 115 14.59 -11.15 -0.29
N ILE A 116 14.58 -10.68 -1.55
CA ILE A 116 13.43 -10.81 -2.44
C ILE A 116 13.70 -11.96 -3.42
N PRO A 117 12.89 -13.05 -3.35
CA PRO A 117 13.09 -14.24 -4.18
C PRO A 117 12.52 -14.09 -5.61
N TYR A 118 12.43 -12.87 -6.12
CA TYR A 118 11.89 -12.53 -7.43
C TYR A 118 12.82 -11.54 -8.14
N PRO A 119 12.86 -11.54 -9.49
CA PRO A 119 13.56 -10.50 -10.24
C PRO A 119 13.07 -9.10 -9.85
N LEU A 120 13.99 -8.17 -9.57
CA LEU A 120 13.65 -6.84 -9.07
C LEU A 120 12.84 -5.98 -10.06
N ASP A 121 12.90 -6.28 -11.34
CA ASP A 121 12.08 -5.66 -12.39
C ASP A 121 10.61 -6.09 -12.36
N GLU A 122 10.31 -7.21 -11.70
CA GLU A 122 8.94 -7.70 -11.45
C GLU A 122 8.37 -7.28 -10.10
N VAL A 123 9.12 -6.51 -9.30
CA VAL A 123 8.77 -6.18 -7.91
C VAL A 123 8.61 -4.68 -7.70
N ALA A 124 7.50 -4.30 -7.09
CA ALA A 124 7.32 -2.98 -6.52
C ALA A 124 7.97 -2.94 -5.13
N ILE A 125 8.88 -1.99 -4.93
CA ILE A 125 9.61 -1.78 -3.69
C ILE A 125 9.34 -0.36 -3.21
N ASP A 126 9.10 -0.21 -1.91
CA ASP A 126 9.01 1.08 -1.23
C ASP A 126 9.69 0.98 0.14
N PHE A 127 10.09 2.10 0.70
CA PHE A 127 10.75 2.13 1.99
C PHE A 127 10.38 3.36 2.82
N GLU A 128 10.53 3.24 4.12
CA GLU A 128 10.32 4.35 5.06
C GLU A 128 11.37 4.32 6.16
N VAL A 129 12.04 5.46 6.36
CA VAL A 129 12.96 5.65 7.50
C VAL A 129 12.13 5.73 8.77
N GLN A 130 12.41 4.84 9.73
CA GLN A 130 11.64 4.69 10.96
C GLN A 130 12.22 5.50 12.10
N ALA A 131 13.41 5.13 12.56
CA ALA A 131 14.05 5.70 13.74
C ALA A 131 15.58 5.58 13.64
N PRO A 132 16.33 6.40 14.41
CA PRO A 132 17.75 6.15 14.64
C PRO A 132 17.98 4.80 15.32
N VAL A 133 19.04 4.09 14.92
CA VAL A 133 19.44 2.84 15.57
C VAL A 133 19.96 3.14 16.97
N GLU A 134 19.48 2.40 17.97
CA GLU A 134 19.90 2.60 19.35
C GLU A 134 21.41 2.31 19.52
N GLY A 135 22.14 3.29 20.03
CA GLY A 135 23.60 3.20 20.22
C GLY A 135 24.45 3.56 19.00
N SER A 136 23.86 3.94 17.88
CA SER A 136 24.57 4.46 16.70
C SER A 136 24.14 5.89 16.39
N ALA A 137 25.12 6.79 16.15
CA ALA A 137 24.81 8.19 15.86
C ALA A 137 24.39 8.42 14.41
N ASP A 138 24.85 7.56 13.50
CA ASP A 138 24.77 7.81 12.04
C ASP A 138 23.93 6.74 11.31
N GLN A 139 23.32 5.78 12.04
CA GLN A 139 22.49 4.74 11.43
C GLN A 139 21.00 4.92 11.74
N VAL A 140 20.19 4.55 10.79
CA VAL A 140 18.73 4.57 10.89
C VAL A 140 18.15 3.20 10.52
N GLU A 141 17.06 2.85 11.18
CA GLU A 141 16.22 1.73 10.76
C GLU A 141 15.34 2.14 9.58
N VAL A 142 15.35 1.32 8.55
CA VAL A 142 14.54 1.52 7.35
C VAL A 142 13.61 0.32 7.17
N LEU A 143 12.31 0.57 7.16
CA LEU A 143 11.32 -0.44 6.81
C LEU A 143 11.27 -0.56 5.29
N LEU A 144 11.64 -1.71 4.78
CA LEU A 144 11.49 -2.11 3.40
C LEU A 144 10.18 -2.88 3.23
N ALA A 145 9.39 -2.54 2.23
CA ALA A 145 8.22 -3.28 1.80
C ALA A 145 8.34 -3.61 0.31
N ALA A 146 8.06 -4.85 -0.05
CA ALA A 146 8.13 -5.31 -1.42
C ALA A 146 6.99 -6.26 -1.76
N CYS A 147 6.46 -6.18 -2.97
CA CYS A 147 5.51 -7.14 -3.51
C CYS A 147 5.65 -7.21 -5.04
N ARG A 148 5.14 -8.28 -5.65
CA ARG A 148 5.14 -8.39 -7.11
C ARG A 148 4.29 -7.28 -7.74
N ASN A 149 4.77 -6.71 -8.86
CA ASN A 149 4.07 -5.66 -9.61
C ASN A 149 2.63 -6.06 -9.94
N GLU A 150 2.41 -7.32 -10.34
CA GLU A 150 1.09 -7.88 -10.62
C GLU A 150 0.08 -7.65 -9.48
N ASN A 151 0.52 -7.78 -8.22
CA ASN A 151 -0.36 -7.55 -7.06
C ASN A 151 -0.75 -6.09 -6.87
N VAL A 152 0.09 -5.17 -7.30
CA VAL A 152 -0.21 -3.72 -7.29
C VAL A 152 -1.14 -3.39 -8.44
N GLU A 153 -0.81 -3.82 -9.66
CA GLU A 153 -1.55 -3.55 -10.89
C GLU A 153 -3.01 -4.01 -10.79
N LEU A 154 -3.25 -5.24 -10.30
CA LEU A 154 -4.61 -5.77 -10.05
C LEU A 154 -5.47 -4.92 -9.09
N ARG A 155 -4.89 -3.94 -8.42
CA ARG A 155 -5.60 -3.05 -7.47
C ARG A 155 -5.66 -1.60 -7.93
N VAL A 156 -4.89 -1.25 -8.94
CA VAL A 156 -4.79 0.13 -9.46
C VAL A 156 -5.60 0.29 -10.75
N ASP A 157 -5.65 -0.74 -11.58
CA ASP A 157 -6.41 -0.82 -12.83
C ASP A 157 -7.90 -1.16 -12.60
#